data_bcdea30bdd75f22777c2da21abb6fcf9
#
_entry.id   bcdea30bdd75f22777c2da21abb6fcf9
#
_cell.length_a   1.000
_cell.length_b   1.000
_cell.length_c   1.000
_cell.angle_alpha   90.00
_cell.angle_beta   90.00
_cell.angle_gamma   90.00
#
_symmetry.space_group_name_H-M   'P 1'
#
loop_
_entity.id
_entity.type
_entity.pdbx_description
1 polymer ?
#
loop_
_entity_poly.entity_id
_entity_poly.type
_entity_poly.pdbx_seq_one_letter_code
_entity_poly.pdbx_strand_id
1 'polypeptide(L)'
;LSINSELNGILENLLSSQLELFSDSRIKNAGAVAIENETGAIIAYIGNPDFSSKNAGEVDSVKAKHQSGSSTKPFLYALALENGYKPNQILPDIPKDFGGKNVYVPLNFNNRYNGPEPLRVCLASSLNIPAVDILYTLGVDKYFNFLLSLGFDSLNGTRNSTGLSLALGSNEISLLELARAFSIFANDGILKEIIF
;
A
#
# COMPACT_ATOMS: atom_id res chain seq x y z
N LEU A 1 25.05 -12.42 0.00
CA LEU A 1 24.07 -11.83 -0.91
C LEU A 1 22.91 -12.80 -1.08
N SER A 2 21.70 -12.33 -0.81
CA SER A 2 20.46 -13.14 -0.89
C SER A 2 19.84 -13.13 -2.30
N ILE A 3 20.32 -12.25 -3.20
CA ILE A 3 19.79 -12.08 -4.55
C ILE A 3 19.96 -13.35 -5.39
N ASN A 4 18.86 -13.84 -5.94
CA ASN A 4 18.82 -14.86 -6.97
C ASN A 4 19.00 -14.18 -8.34
N SER A 5 20.16 -14.37 -8.97
CA SER A 5 20.53 -13.69 -10.22
C SER A 5 19.59 -14.02 -11.40
N GLU A 6 19.10 -15.25 -11.48
CA GLU A 6 18.18 -15.69 -12.52
C GLU A 6 16.82 -14.98 -12.38
N LEU A 7 16.23 -15.01 -11.16
CA LEU A 7 14.98 -14.33 -10.87
C LEU A 7 15.10 -12.82 -11.09
N ASN A 8 16.21 -12.21 -10.65
CA ASN A 8 16.45 -10.79 -10.83
C ASN A 8 16.49 -10.41 -12.31
N GLY A 9 17.20 -11.20 -13.15
CA GLY A 9 17.24 -10.99 -14.60
C GLY A 9 15.87 -11.17 -15.29
N ILE A 10 15.08 -12.14 -14.85
CA ILE A 10 13.70 -12.32 -15.38
C ILE A 10 12.85 -11.09 -15.06
N LEU A 11 12.87 -10.60 -13.82
CA LEU A 11 12.08 -9.43 -13.41
C LEU A 11 12.54 -8.15 -14.11
N GLU A 12 13.84 -7.95 -14.30
CA GLU A 12 14.39 -6.81 -15.03
C GLU A 12 13.89 -6.76 -16.48
N ASN A 13 13.94 -7.92 -17.16
CA ASN A 13 13.41 -8.05 -18.54
C ASN A 13 11.91 -7.81 -18.61
N LEU A 14 11.14 -8.34 -17.64
CA LEU A 14 9.69 -8.11 -17.58
C LEU A 14 9.36 -6.64 -17.35
N LEU A 15 10.06 -5.94 -16.45
CA LEU A 15 9.85 -4.52 -16.22
C LEU A 15 10.20 -3.68 -17.44
N SER A 16 11.32 -3.98 -18.12
CA SER A 16 11.71 -3.31 -19.36
C SER A 16 10.63 -3.46 -20.43
N SER A 17 10.14 -4.68 -20.65
CA SER A 17 9.07 -4.95 -21.60
C SER A 17 7.76 -4.24 -21.25
N GLN A 18 7.42 -4.16 -19.96
CA GLN A 18 6.22 -3.41 -19.53
C GLN A 18 6.38 -1.90 -19.75
N LEU A 19 7.56 -1.33 -19.47
CA LEU A 19 7.81 0.09 -19.72
C LEU A 19 7.71 0.44 -21.20
N GLU A 20 8.12 -0.45 -22.11
CA GLU A 20 7.95 -0.26 -23.55
C GLU A 20 6.49 -0.13 -23.97
N LEU A 21 5.57 -0.90 -23.34
CA LEU A 21 4.13 -0.79 -23.59
C LEU A 21 3.55 0.57 -23.17
N PHE A 22 4.22 1.27 -22.26
CA PHE A 22 3.84 2.61 -21.78
C PHE A 22 4.70 3.72 -22.38
N SER A 23 5.43 3.47 -23.48
CA SER A 23 6.37 4.43 -24.10
C SER A 23 5.75 5.78 -24.42
N ASP A 24 4.46 5.78 -24.84
CA ASP A 24 3.68 6.99 -25.15
C ASP A 24 3.12 7.69 -23.90
N SER A 25 3.27 7.08 -22.72
CA SER A 25 2.82 7.64 -21.46
C SER A 25 3.93 8.44 -20.76
N ARG A 26 3.58 9.06 -19.62
CA ARG A 26 4.56 9.72 -18.75
C ARG A 26 5.29 8.74 -17.82
N ILE A 27 4.98 7.44 -17.89
CA ILE A 27 5.62 6.40 -17.07
C ILE A 27 6.97 6.08 -17.72
N LYS A 28 8.06 6.35 -17.00
CA LYS A 28 9.43 6.14 -17.48
C LYS A 28 10.26 5.25 -16.57
N ASN A 29 9.86 5.08 -15.32
CA ASN A 29 10.57 4.33 -14.31
C ASN A 29 9.67 3.27 -13.69
N ALA A 30 10.24 2.17 -13.27
CA ALA A 30 9.57 1.11 -12.55
C ALA A 30 10.55 0.44 -11.58
N GLY A 31 10.02 -0.13 -10.50
CA GLY A 31 10.81 -0.92 -9.56
C GLY A 31 10.10 -2.21 -9.21
N ALA A 32 10.88 -3.22 -8.84
CA ALA A 32 10.36 -4.46 -8.29
C ALA A 32 11.23 -4.95 -7.14
N VAL A 33 10.60 -5.55 -6.16
CA VAL A 33 11.28 -6.25 -5.07
C VAL A 33 10.54 -7.56 -4.79
N ALA A 34 11.30 -8.63 -4.61
CA ALA A 34 10.77 -9.92 -4.14
C ALA A 34 11.45 -10.29 -2.82
N ILE A 35 10.64 -10.64 -1.84
CA ILE A 35 11.07 -11.02 -0.49
C ILE A 35 10.62 -12.45 -0.25
N GLU A 36 11.54 -13.30 0.19
CA GLU A 36 11.23 -14.64 0.64
C GLU A 36 10.49 -14.56 1.99
N ASN A 37 9.26 -15.06 2.03
CA ASN A 37 8.40 -14.90 3.20
C ASN A 37 8.98 -15.54 4.47
N GLU A 38 9.58 -16.73 4.33
CA GLU A 38 10.08 -17.49 5.47
C GLU A 38 11.25 -16.81 6.18
N THR A 39 12.18 -16.23 5.42
CA THR A 39 13.44 -15.70 5.95
C THR A 39 13.48 -14.18 6.05
N GLY A 40 12.68 -13.46 5.24
CA GLY A 40 12.79 -12.02 5.03
C GLY A 40 13.90 -11.62 4.06
N ALA A 41 14.55 -12.59 3.38
CA ALA A 41 15.62 -12.33 2.42
C ALA A 41 15.07 -11.66 1.15
N ILE A 42 15.75 -10.62 0.68
CA ILE A 42 15.47 -10.02 -0.63
C ILE A 42 16.09 -10.91 -1.69
N ILE A 43 15.27 -11.61 -2.46
CA ILE A 43 15.70 -12.53 -3.51
C ILE A 43 15.73 -11.91 -4.89
N ALA A 44 15.06 -10.76 -5.09
CA ALA A 44 15.22 -9.93 -6.28
C ALA A 44 14.98 -8.46 -5.93
N TYR A 45 15.75 -7.58 -6.60
CA TYR A 45 15.67 -6.13 -6.37
C TYR A 45 16.04 -5.37 -7.64
N ILE A 46 15.09 -4.67 -8.21
CA ILE A 46 15.27 -3.80 -9.37
C ILE A 46 14.79 -2.40 -9.00
N GLY A 47 15.73 -1.49 -8.74
CA GLY A 47 15.43 -0.09 -8.44
C GLY A 47 14.89 0.66 -9.66
N ASN A 48 15.44 0.35 -10.83
CA ASN A 48 14.98 0.77 -12.14
C ASN A 48 15.64 -0.14 -13.20
N PRO A 49 14.95 -0.60 -14.24
CA PRO A 49 15.54 -1.45 -15.27
C PRO A 49 16.43 -0.66 -16.26
N ASP A 50 16.25 0.67 -16.38
CA ASP A 50 17.10 1.54 -17.21
C ASP A 50 17.79 2.58 -16.33
N PHE A 51 19.10 2.42 -16.12
CA PHE A 51 19.93 3.34 -15.35
C PHE A 51 20.31 4.61 -16.16
N SER A 52 19.62 4.90 -17.25
CA SER A 52 19.87 6.08 -18.08
C SER A 52 19.47 7.37 -17.37
N SER A 53 20.37 8.36 -17.36
CA SER A 53 20.10 9.69 -16.81
C SER A 53 18.98 10.45 -17.51
N LYS A 54 18.68 10.09 -18.78
CA LYS A 54 17.59 10.73 -19.56
C LYS A 54 16.22 10.53 -18.96
N ASN A 55 16.01 9.42 -18.24
CA ASN A 55 14.74 9.05 -17.64
C ASN A 55 14.77 9.05 -16.10
N ALA A 56 15.73 9.76 -15.49
CA ALA A 56 15.99 9.68 -14.06
C ALA A 56 16.17 8.22 -13.57
N GLY A 57 16.87 7.41 -14.35
CA GLY A 57 17.10 5.98 -14.10
C GLY A 57 17.92 5.70 -12.83
N GLU A 58 18.61 6.71 -12.32
CA GLU A 58 19.33 6.65 -11.04
C GLU A 58 18.38 6.62 -9.83
N VAL A 59 17.10 6.94 -10.01
CA VAL A 59 16.10 6.88 -8.93
C VAL A 59 15.80 5.43 -8.59
N ASP A 60 16.03 5.06 -7.35
CA ASP A 60 15.64 3.77 -6.81
C ASP A 60 14.14 3.77 -6.49
N SER A 61 13.33 3.26 -7.42
CA SER A 61 11.86 3.22 -7.29
C SER A 61 11.38 2.28 -6.18
N VAL A 62 12.24 1.39 -5.67
CA VAL A 62 11.91 0.51 -4.53
C VAL A 62 12.00 1.26 -3.21
N LYS A 63 12.93 2.24 -3.11
CA LYS A 63 13.12 3.08 -1.91
C LYS A 63 12.43 4.43 -2.01
N ALA A 64 12.17 4.91 -3.22
CA ALA A 64 11.48 6.18 -3.41
C ALA A 64 10.09 6.15 -2.75
N LYS A 65 9.76 7.24 -2.05
CA LYS A 65 8.50 7.35 -1.32
C LYS A 65 7.41 7.86 -2.25
N HIS A 66 6.30 7.14 -2.28
CA HIS A 66 5.12 7.47 -3.06
C HIS A 66 3.86 7.26 -2.24
N GLN A 67 2.80 7.97 -2.59
CA GLN A 67 1.47 7.68 -2.02
C GLN A 67 1.06 6.25 -2.40
N SER A 68 0.80 5.45 -1.37
CA SER A 68 0.46 4.04 -1.57
C SER A 68 -0.92 3.80 -2.18
N GLY A 69 -1.78 4.81 -2.12
CA GLY A 69 -3.17 4.65 -2.53
C GLY A 69 -3.85 3.51 -1.75
N SER A 70 -4.69 2.76 -2.43
CA SER A 70 -5.46 1.67 -1.81
C SER A 70 -4.64 0.44 -1.41
N SER A 71 -3.35 0.37 -1.72
CA SER A 71 -2.54 -0.82 -1.40
C SER A 71 -2.35 -1.04 0.11
N THR A 72 -2.57 -0.02 0.95
CA THR A 72 -2.54 -0.16 2.41
C THR A 72 -3.88 -0.56 3.04
N LYS A 73 -4.98 -0.59 2.29
CA LYS A 73 -6.29 -0.99 2.81
C LYS A 73 -6.30 -2.38 3.47
N PRO A 74 -5.61 -3.42 2.96
CA PRO A 74 -5.56 -4.72 3.64
C PRO A 74 -5.15 -4.64 5.11
N PHE A 75 -4.21 -3.75 5.45
CA PHE A 75 -3.79 -3.56 6.86
C PHE A 75 -4.88 -2.89 7.70
N LEU A 76 -5.60 -1.92 7.14
CA LEU A 76 -6.73 -1.29 7.83
C LEU A 76 -7.84 -2.31 8.12
N TYR A 77 -8.15 -3.15 7.14
CA TYR A 77 -9.17 -4.18 7.29
C TYR A 77 -8.71 -5.31 8.23
N ALA A 78 -7.43 -5.67 8.25
CA ALA A 78 -6.86 -6.58 9.25
C ALA A 78 -7.05 -6.02 10.67
N LEU A 79 -6.68 -4.75 10.88
CA LEU A 79 -6.91 -4.08 12.16
C LEU A 79 -8.40 -4.02 12.54
N ALA A 80 -9.29 -3.82 11.56
CA ALA A 80 -10.73 -3.84 11.80
C ALA A 80 -11.20 -5.22 12.30
N LEU A 81 -10.75 -6.31 11.67
CA LEU A 81 -11.06 -7.68 12.10
C LEU A 81 -10.58 -7.96 13.52
N GLU A 82 -9.36 -7.54 13.88
CA GLU A 82 -8.83 -7.63 15.25
C GLU A 82 -9.67 -6.83 16.27
N ASN A 83 -10.38 -5.80 15.81
CA ASN A 83 -11.25 -4.97 16.64
C ASN A 83 -12.74 -5.38 16.57
N GLY A 84 -13.02 -6.63 16.19
CA GLY A 84 -14.33 -7.23 16.28
C GLY A 84 -15.23 -7.06 15.06
N TYR A 85 -14.75 -6.42 13.99
CA TYR A 85 -15.45 -6.46 12.71
C TYR A 85 -15.47 -7.89 12.17
N LYS A 86 -16.50 -8.21 11.36
CA LYS A 86 -16.65 -9.53 10.75
C LYS A 86 -16.61 -9.43 9.23
N PRO A 87 -16.09 -10.44 8.50
CA PRO A 87 -16.01 -10.39 7.04
C PRO A 87 -17.35 -10.20 6.33
N ASN A 88 -18.45 -10.64 6.94
CA ASN A 88 -19.82 -10.49 6.44
C ASN A 88 -20.57 -9.30 7.05
N GLN A 89 -19.94 -8.50 7.90
CA GLN A 89 -20.53 -7.29 8.45
C GLN A 89 -20.83 -6.31 7.32
N ILE A 90 -22.06 -5.77 7.32
CA ILE A 90 -22.49 -4.79 6.33
C ILE A 90 -21.93 -3.41 6.71
N LEU A 91 -21.30 -2.77 5.74
CA LEU A 91 -20.76 -1.41 5.81
C LEU A 91 -21.47 -0.53 4.77
N PRO A 92 -21.74 0.75 5.09
CA PRO A 92 -22.40 1.65 4.15
C PRO A 92 -21.38 2.19 3.13
N ASP A 93 -21.65 1.99 1.84
CA ASP A 93 -20.99 2.69 0.74
C ASP A 93 -21.97 3.73 0.15
N ILE A 94 -22.22 4.78 0.93
CA ILE A 94 -23.13 5.89 0.62
C ILE A 94 -22.43 7.23 0.87
N PRO A 95 -22.89 8.35 0.30
CA PRO A 95 -22.36 9.66 0.62
C PRO A 95 -22.37 9.91 2.12
N LYS A 96 -21.22 10.19 2.70
CA LYS A 96 -21.06 10.51 4.12
C LYS A 96 -20.03 11.61 4.29
N ASP A 97 -20.44 12.68 4.99
CA ASP A 97 -19.51 13.70 5.44
C ASP A 97 -18.89 13.26 6.77
N PHE A 98 -17.57 13.12 6.78
CA PHE A 98 -16.82 12.76 7.98
C PHE A 98 -16.42 13.98 8.80
N GLY A 99 -16.81 15.18 8.40
CA GLY A 99 -16.65 16.40 9.17
C GLY A 99 -15.19 16.87 9.31
N GLY A 100 -14.99 17.77 10.27
CA GLY A 100 -13.73 18.46 10.56
C GLY A 100 -13.86 19.96 10.34
N LYS A 101 -12.72 20.65 10.10
CA LYS A 101 -12.75 22.11 9.76
C LYS A 101 -13.37 22.35 8.38
N ASN A 102 -13.35 21.35 7.51
CA ASN A 102 -13.91 21.39 6.16
C ASN A 102 -14.72 20.12 5.92
N VAL A 103 -15.70 20.19 5.00
CA VAL A 103 -16.46 19.04 4.52
C VAL A 103 -15.49 18.02 3.91
N TYR A 104 -15.60 16.76 4.34
CA TYR A 104 -14.82 15.65 3.79
C TYR A 104 -15.74 14.50 3.40
N VAL A 105 -16.10 14.45 2.12
CA VAL A 105 -16.91 13.39 1.52
C VAL A 105 -16.04 12.62 0.52
N PRO A 106 -15.45 11.48 0.90
CA PRO A 106 -14.68 10.67 -0.04
C PRO A 106 -15.56 10.11 -1.15
N LEU A 107 -15.01 10.00 -2.36
CA LEU A 107 -15.66 9.39 -3.51
C LEU A 107 -14.97 8.08 -3.88
N ASN A 108 -15.72 7.10 -4.38
CA ASN A 108 -15.15 5.93 -5.02
C ASN A 108 -14.51 6.32 -6.36
N PHE A 109 -13.57 5.50 -6.86
CA PHE A 109 -12.84 5.77 -8.09
C PHE A 109 -13.75 6.01 -9.30
N ASN A 110 -14.87 5.30 -9.37
CA ASN A 110 -15.87 5.40 -10.44
C ASN A 110 -16.97 6.47 -10.17
N ASN A 111 -16.84 7.24 -9.09
CA ASN A 111 -17.82 8.23 -8.63
C ASN A 111 -19.24 7.66 -8.37
N ARG A 112 -19.34 6.37 -8.06
CA ARG A 112 -20.59 5.69 -7.76
C ARG A 112 -20.57 5.13 -6.34
N TYR A 113 -21.74 4.98 -5.77
CA TYR A 113 -21.95 4.33 -4.47
C TYR A 113 -22.71 3.02 -4.69
N ASN A 114 -22.34 1.99 -3.93
CA ASN A 114 -22.92 0.64 -4.08
C ASN A 114 -24.00 0.35 -3.03
N GLY A 115 -24.17 1.23 -2.05
CA GLY A 115 -25.10 1.02 -0.94
C GLY A 115 -24.48 0.14 0.16
N PRO A 116 -25.31 -0.64 0.88
CA PRO A 116 -24.83 -1.54 1.92
C PRO A 116 -24.07 -2.73 1.33
N GLU A 117 -22.79 -2.90 1.68
CA GLU A 117 -21.92 -3.98 1.18
C GLU A 117 -21.21 -4.73 2.32
N PRO A 118 -21.01 -6.05 2.20
CA PRO A 118 -20.21 -6.80 3.17
C PRO A 118 -18.75 -6.31 3.20
N LEU A 119 -18.14 -6.29 4.39
CA LEU A 119 -16.75 -5.86 4.61
C LEU A 119 -15.78 -6.50 3.61
N ARG A 120 -15.88 -7.82 3.37
CA ARG A 120 -15.03 -8.54 2.39
C ARG A 120 -15.19 -8.00 0.97
N VAL A 121 -16.40 -7.57 0.58
CA VAL A 121 -16.67 -6.97 -0.73
C VAL A 121 -16.13 -5.56 -0.79
N CYS A 122 -16.27 -4.79 0.30
CA CYS A 122 -15.70 -3.45 0.40
C CYS A 122 -14.18 -3.46 0.18
N LEU A 123 -13.47 -4.43 0.77
CA LEU A 123 -12.02 -4.59 0.55
C LEU A 123 -11.73 -5.05 -0.88
N ALA A 124 -12.39 -6.10 -1.37
CA ALA A 124 -12.14 -6.67 -2.69
C ALA A 124 -12.41 -5.67 -3.84
N SER A 125 -13.42 -4.80 -3.66
CA SER A 125 -13.77 -3.73 -4.61
C SER A 125 -13.04 -2.42 -4.33
N SER A 126 -12.18 -2.39 -3.31
CA SER A 126 -11.41 -1.21 -2.91
C SER A 126 -12.26 0.04 -2.66
N LEU A 127 -13.47 -0.12 -2.08
CA LEU A 127 -14.37 0.98 -1.81
C LEU A 127 -13.75 1.98 -0.83
N ASN A 128 -13.95 3.27 -1.10
CA ASN A 128 -13.30 4.33 -0.32
C ASN A 128 -14.09 4.70 0.94
N ILE A 129 -15.42 4.83 0.81
CA ILE A 129 -16.26 5.27 1.93
C ILE A 129 -16.20 4.29 3.10
N PRO A 130 -16.37 2.96 2.90
CA PRO A 130 -16.24 2.00 3.98
C PRO A 130 -14.86 1.99 4.64
N ALA A 131 -13.79 2.18 3.86
CA ALA A 131 -12.44 2.26 4.42
C ALA A 131 -12.26 3.49 5.33
N VAL A 132 -12.74 4.65 4.88
CA VAL A 132 -12.70 5.88 5.71
C VAL A 132 -13.61 5.74 6.94
N ASP A 133 -14.76 5.08 6.82
CA ASP A 133 -15.68 4.85 7.95
C ASP A 133 -15.07 3.93 9.02
N ILE A 134 -14.38 2.87 8.59
CA ILE A 134 -13.59 2.01 9.49
C ILE A 134 -12.53 2.84 10.23
N LEU A 135 -11.74 3.63 9.49
CA LEU A 135 -10.69 4.46 10.11
C LEU A 135 -11.27 5.51 11.06
N TYR A 136 -12.37 6.14 10.67
CA TYR A 136 -13.08 7.10 11.53
C TYR A 136 -13.51 6.47 12.86
N THR A 137 -14.01 5.24 12.81
CA THR A 137 -14.47 4.49 14.00
C THR A 137 -13.29 4.00 14.86
N LEU A 138 -12.24 3.46 14.24
CA LEU A 138 -11.06 2.95 14.96
C LEU A 138 -10.16 4.06 15.52
N GLY A 139 -10.19 5.23 14.88
CA GLY A 139 -9.32 6.36 15.16
C GLY A 139 -8.01 6.33 14.37
N VAL A 140 -7.60 7.52 13.88
CA VAL A 140 -6.40 7.69 13.06
C VAL A 140 -5.13 7.28 13.81
N ASP A 141 -5.03 7.62 15.11
CA ASP A 141 -3.85 7.26 15.93
C ASP A 141 -3.63 5.76 16.01
N LYS A 142 -4.71 5.00 16.18
CA LYS A 142 -4.61 3.55 16.31
C LYS A 142 -4.09 2.91 15.03
N TYR A 143 -4.63 3.30 13.88
CA TYR A 143 -4.17 2.78 12.60
C TYR A 143 -2.78 3.27 12.23
N PHE A 144 -2.45 4.53 12.50
CA PHE A 144 -1.13 5.09 12.28
C PHE A 144 -0.05 4.34 13.07
N ASN A 145 -0.28 4.09 14.37
CA ASN A 145 0.63 3.32 15.21
C ASN A 145 0.72 1.85 14.78
N PHE A 146 -0.37 1.28 14.30
CA PHE A 146 -0.37 -0.06 13.72
C PHE A 146 0.52 -0.12 12.47
N LEU A 147 0.42 0.84 11.55
CA LEU A 147 1.31 0.91 10.40
C LEU A 147 2.79 1.04 10.81
N LEU A 148 3.10 1.88 11.79
CA LEU A 148 4.46 1.98 12.33
C LEU A 148 4.97 0.63 12.86
N SER A 149 4.13 -0.13 13.57
CA SER A 149 4.48 -1.46 14.08
C SER A 149 4.73 -2.49 12.96
N LEU A 150 4.18 -2.26 11.77
CA LEU A 150 4.41 -3.05 10.56
C LEU A 150 5.65 -2.61 9.78
N GLY A 151 6.43 -1.66 10.29
CA GLY A 151 7.68 -1.21 9.70
C GLY A 151 7.52 -0.15 8.59
N PHE A 152 6.42 0.61 8.59
CA PHE A 152 6.27 1.78 7.72
C PHE A 152 7.00 2.99 8.33
N ASP A 153 8.33 2.91 8.39
CA ASP A 153 9.20 3.92 9.00
C ASP A 153 9.14 5.29 8.30
N SER A 154 8.76 5.28 7.03
CA SER A 154 8.51 6.50 6.26
C SER A 154 7.45 7.41 6.88
N LEU A 155 6.56 6.86 7.71
CA LEU A 155 5.51 7.60 8.41
C LEU A 155 6.03 8.37 9.64
N ASN A 156 7.25 8.07 10.13
CA ASN A 156 7.80 8.77 11.29
C ASN A 156 7.79 10.29 11.09
N GLY A 157 7.28 11.00 12.09
CA GLY A 157 7.18 12.47 12.08
C GLY A 157 5.99 13.05 11.29
N THR A 158 5.19 12.23 10.58
CA THR A 158 4.08 12.73 9.74
C THR A 158 2.73 12.75 10.46
N ARG A 159 2.64 12.27 11.72
CA ARG A 159 1.36 12.11 12.43
C ARG A 159 0.51 13.38 12.48
N ASN A 160 1.10 14.54 12.70
CA ASN A 160 0.38 15.80 12.84
C ASN A 160 -0.28 16.28 11.52
N SER A 161 0.22 15.82 10.37
CA SER A 161 -0.34 16.10 9.05
C SER A 161 -1.25 15.00 8.52
N THR A 162 -1.41 13.90 9.28
CA THR A 162 -2.16 12.72 8.86
C THR A 162 -3.58 12.75 9.42
N GLY A 163 -4.56 12.61 8.54
CA GLY A 163 -5.99 12.54 8.85
C GLY A 163 -6.66 11.29 8.29
N LEU A 164 -7.97 11.37 8.05
CA LEU A 164 -8.77 10.25 7.54
C LEU A 164 -8.36 9.79 6.12
N SER A 165 -7.69 10.63 5.35
CA SER A 165 -7.12 10.25 4.05
C SER A 165 -6.07 9.14 4.14
N LEU A 166 -5.54 8.85 5.34
CA LEU A 166 -4.67 7.69 5.59
C LEU A 166 -5.33 6.37 5.17
N ALA A 167 -6.66 6.24 5.32
CA ALA A 167 -7.41 5.07 4.85
C ALA A 167 -7.30 4.84 3.34
N LEU A 168 -6.95 5.89 2.60
CA LEU A 168 -6.83 5.89 1.14
C LEU A 168 -5.36 5.97 0.68
N GLY A 169 -4.41 5.83 1.62
CA GLY A 169 -2.98 5.83 1.34
C GLY A 169 -2.43 7.17 0.88
N SER A 170 -2.88 8.26 1.48
CA SER A 170 -2.39 9.62 1.18
C SER A 170 -0.97 9.88 1.67
N ASN A 171 -0.47 9.08 2.59
CA ASN A 171 0.89 9.19 3.10
C ASN A 171 1.88 8.47 2.17
N GLU A 172 3.09 9.02 2.09
CA GLU A 172 4.15 8.47 1.24
C GLU A 172 4.92 7.38 1.98
N ILE A 173 5.05 6.23 1.33
CA ILE A 173 5.80 5.05 1.79
C ILE A 173 6.64 4.49 0.65
N SER A 174 7.63 3.66 0.96
CA SER A 174 8.42 2.97 -0.05
C SER A 174 7.78 1.62 -0.45
N LEU A 175 8.12 1.15 -1.65
CA LEU A 175 7.70 -0.18 -2.11
C LEU A 175 8.31 -1.28 -1.21
N LEU A 176 9.55 -1.08 -0.72
CA LEU A 176 10.21 -2.03 0.19
C LEU A 176 9.44 -2.20 1.50
N GLU A 177 9.04 -1.08 2.13
CA GLU A 177 8.22 -1.13 3.35
C GLU A 177 6.88 -1.83 3.10
N LEU A 178 6.24 -1.52 1.98
CA LEU A 178 4.96 -2.14 1.61
C LEU A 178 5.12 -3.66 1.40
N ALA A 179 6.11 -4.10 0.63
CA ALA A 179 6.38 -5.52 0.37
C ALA A 179 6.70 -6.27 1.68
N ARG A 180 7.54 -5.68 2.55
CA ARG A 180 7.86 -6.23 3.87
C ARG A 180 6.60 -6.38 4.72
N ALA A 181 5.77 -5.35 4.81
CA ALA A 181 4.55 -5.40 5.60
C ALA A 181 3.58 -6.47 5.07
N PHE A 182 3.45 -6.62 3.74
CA PHE A 182 2.60 -7.67 3.16
C PHE A 182 3.04 -9.09 3.53
N SER A 183 4.33 -9.34 3.81
CA SER A 183 4.81 -10.66 4.21
C SER A 183 4.18 -11.17 5.52
N ILE A 184 3.63 -10.30 6.37
CA ILE A 184 2.94 -10.71 7.61
C ILE A 184 1.77 -11.66 7.33
N PHE A 185 1.07 -11.45 6.19
CA PHE A 185 -0.08 -12.30 5.82
C PHE A 185 0.34 -13.72 5.42
N ALA A 186 1.60 -13.92 5.05
CA ALA A 186 2.18 -15.23 4.75
C ALA A 186 2.92 -15.85 5.95
N ASN A 187 3.15 -15.09 7.02
CA ASN A 187 3.97 -15.46 8.18
C ASN A 187 3.19 -15.43 9.49
N ASP A 188 1.92 -15.82 9.48
CA ASP A 188 1.05 -15.89 10.68
C ASP A 188 1.04 -14.58 11.51
N GLY A 189 1.14 -13.43 10.83
CA GLY A 189 1.18 -12.11 11.44
C GLY A 189 2.56 -11.67 11.95
N ILE A 190 3.62 -12.44 11.70
CA ILE A 190 4.98 -12.13 12.17
C ILE A 190 5.72 -11.31 11.12
N LEU A 191 6.14 -10.10 11.49
CA LEU A 191 6.99 -9.26 10.66
C LEU A 191 8.44 -9.76 10.72
N LYS A 192 9.00 -10.09 9.56
CA LYS A 192 10.41 -10.49 9.45
C LYS A 192 11.33 -9.29 9.25
N GLU A 193 12.58 -9.43 9.73
CA GLU A 193 13.62 -8.49 9.37
C GLU A 193 14.07 -8.71 7.92
N ILE A 194 14.41 -7.60 7.23
CA ILE A 194 14.91 -7.68 5.86
C ILE A 194 16.38 -8.09 5.88
N ILE A 195 16.72 -9.08 5.05
CA ILE A 195 18.09 -9.58 4.82
C ILE A 195 18.48 -9.27 3.37
N PHE A 196 19.62 -8.59 3.18
CA PHE A 196 20.22 -8.26 1.89
C PHE A 196 21.31 -9.25 1.50
#